data_f6c2b48dc5d9c7f3c6f92e040d9a54f4
#
_entry.id   f6c2b48dc5d9c7f3c6f92e040d9a54f4
#
_cell.length_a   1.000
_cell.length_b   1.000
_cell.length_c   1.000
_cell.angle_alpha   90.00
_cell.angle_beta   90.00
_cell.angle_gamma   90.00
#
_symmetry.space_group_name_H-M   'P 1'
#
loop_
_entity.id
_entity.type
_entity.pdbx_description
1 polymer ?
#
loop_
_entity_poly.entity_id
_entity_poly.type
_entity_poly.pdbx_seq_one_letter_code
_entity_poly.pdbx_strand_id
1 'polypeptide(L)'
;LITSFAGNVPGIIAVQTQGEPGSDEAKFYIRGISTFGSNTSPLIILDGVEINATMMNNIPPESIASFSVLKDATATSLYGSRGANGVIIVTTKQGQLSEKMSVDIRFDNTFSMPTYVQKMADGPTYMDMYNEAVYNQAIANNQEYEPFYSRDKIDKTRANANPYLFPNNDWYSML
;
A
#
# COMPACT_ATOMS: atom_id res chain seq x y z
N LEU A 1 -4.57 -2.73 11.98
CA LEU A 1 -5.97 -2.99 12.36
C LEU A 1 -6.79 -3.46 11.17
N ILE A 2 -6.69 -2.80 10.03
CA ILE A 2 -7.50 -3.02 8.83
C ILE A 2 -7.37 -4.46 8.31
N THR A 3 -6.17 -4.99 8.29
CA THR A 3 -5.91 -6.38 7.86
C THR A 3 -6.52 -7.43 8.78
N SER A 4 -6.70 -7.12 10.06
CA SER A 4 -7.33 -8.04 11.04
C SER A 4 -8.85 -8.16 10.84
N PHE A 5 -9.50 -7.19 10.19
CA PHE A 5 -10.92 -7.25 9.87
C PHE A 5 -11.21 -7.90 8.53
N ALA A 6 -10.22 -7.97 7.63
CA ALA A 6 -10.34 -8.68 6.36
C ALA A 6 -10.59 -10.18 6.62
N GLY A 7 -11.71 -10.69 6.13
CA GLY A 7 -12.14 -12.07 6.33
C GLY A 7 -12.93 -12.33 7.62
N ASN A 8 -12.86 -11.46 8.63
CA ASN A 8 -13.59 -11.64 9.89
C ASN A 8 -14.97 -10.93 9.90
N VAL A 9 -15.15 -9.92 9.04
CA VAL A 9 -16.40 -9.17 8.94
C VAL A 9 -17.03 -9.42 7.56
N PRO A 10 -18.22 -10.04 7.48
CA PRO A 10 -18.86 -10.33 6.20
C PRO A 10 -19.18 -9.08 5.41
N GLY A 11 -18.71 -9.02 4.14
CA GLY A 11 -19.01 -7.96 3.18
C GLY A 11 -18.09 -6.74 3.26
N ILE A 12 -16.97 -6.83 3.96
CA ILE A 12 -15.85 -5.92 3.81
C ILE A 12 -14.80 -6.57 2.92
N ILE A 13 -14.37 -5.85 1.91
CA ILE A 13 -13.22 -6.19 1.08
C ILE A 13 -12.11 -5.21 1.43
N ALA A 14 -11.00 -5.72 1.97
CA ALA A 14 -9.79 -4.94 2.17
C ALA A 14 -8.82 -5.25 1.04
N VAL A 15 -8.35 -4.22 0.36
CA VAL A 15 -7.36 -4.33 -0.71
C VAL A 15 -6.13 -3.56 -0.29
N GLN A 16 -5.04 -4.28 -0.09
CA GLN A 16 -3.73 -3.68 0.10
C GLN A 16 -3.12 -3.40 -1.27
N THR A 17 -2.87 -2.14 -1.57
CA THR A 17 -2.38 -1.72 -2.89
C THR A 17 -0.86 -1.75 -3.00
N GLN A 18 -0.16 -1.76 -1.88
CA GLN A 18 1.31 -1.77 -1.81
C GLN A 18 1.76 -2.86 -0.85
N GLY A 19 2.80 -3.59 -1.24
CA GLY A 19 3.41 -4.66 -0.43
C GLY A 19 4.75 -4.24 0.18
N GLU A 20 5.05 -2.95 0.23
CA GLU A 20 6.28 -2.43 0.82
C GLU A 20 6.20 -2.48 2.35
N PRO A 21 7.28 -2.86 3.04
CA PRO A 21 7.37 -2.81 4.49
C PRO A 21 7.12 -1.39 5.01
N GLY A 22 6.15 -1.24 5.93
CA GLY A 22 5.75 0.06 6.47
C GLY A 22 4.64 0.79 5.69
N SER A 23 4.21 0.26 4.53
CA SER A 23 3.08 0.77 3.74
C SER A 23 1.85 -0.13 3.94
N ASP A 24 1.33 -0.16 5.17
CA ASP A 24 0.21 -1.01 5.56
C ASP A 24 -1.16 -0.37 5.28
N GLU A 25 -1.23 0.60 4.37
CA GLU A 25 -2.49 1.24 4.00
C GLU A 25 -3.34 0.28 3.16
N ALA A 26 -4.38 -0.27 3.75
CA ALA A 26 -5.40 -1.02 3.04
C ALA A 26 -6.63 -0.14 2.78
N LYS A 27 -7.17 -0.23 1.58
CA LYS A 27 -8.43 0.41 1.21
C LYS A 27 -9.58 -0.52 1.52
N PHE A 28 -10.62 0.03 2.14
CA PHE A 28 -11.85 -0.69 2.41
C PHE A 28 -12.90 -0.44 1.35
N TYR A 29 -13.61 -1.50 1.01
CA TYR A 29 -14.80 -1.43 0.19
C TYR A 29 -15.92 -2.26 0.86
N ILE A 30 -17.10 -1.69 0.92
CA ILE A 30 -18.30 -2.37 1.36
C ILE A 30 -19.14 -2.67 0.11
N ARG A 31 -19.53 -3.94 -0.11
CA ARG A 31 -20.26 -4.41 -1.29
C ARG A 31 -19.50 -4.35 -2.62
N GLY A 32 -18.18 -4.19 -2.62
CA GLY A 32 -17.36 -4.13 -3.83
C GLY A 32 -17.16 -2.73 -4.38
N ILE A 33 -16.41 -2.67 -5.48
CA ILE A 33 -16.09 -1.41 -6.17
C ILE A 33 -17.23 -1.11 -7.15
N SER A 34 -18.36 -0.59 -6.67
CA SER A 34 -19.48 -0.24 -7.52
C SER A 34 -19.96 1.17 -7.20
N THR A 35 -19.31 2.18 -7.77
CA THR A 35 -19.81 3.54 -7.59
C THR A 35 -19.68 4.38 -8.84
N PHE A 36 -20.77 5.07 -9.13
CA PHE A 36 -20.81 6.21 -10.02
C PHE A 36 -20.28 7.44 -9.25
N GLY A 37 -18.97 7.46 -8.93
CA GLY A 37 -18.41 8.60 -8.23
C GLY A 37 -16.93 8.44 -7.92
N SER A 38 -16.24 9.55 -7.66
CA SER A 38 -14.81 9.61 -7.39
C SER A 38 -14.42 9.09 -5.99
N ASN A 39 -15.36 8.97 -5.06
CA ASN A 39 -15.11 8.49 -3.70
C ASN A 39 -15.79 7.15 -3.45
N THR A 40 -14.97 6.11 -3.29
CA THR A 40 -15.42 4.72 -3.06
C THR A 40 -15.25 4.27 -1.61
N SER A 41 -14.70 5.13 -0.75
CA SER A 41 -14.42 4.80 0.65
C SER A 41 -15.70 4.86 1.50
N PRO A 42 -15.90 3.91 2.43
CA PRO A 42 -17.00 3.97 3.39
C PRO A 42 -16.80 5.11 4.40
N LEU A 43 -17.89 5.58 4.97
CA LEU A 43 -17.86 6.50 6.09
C LEU A 43 -17.46 5.75 7.36
N ILE A 44 -16.48 6.24 8.11
CA ILE A 44 -16.01 5.62 9.35
C ILE A 44 -16.35 6.53 10.50
N ILE A 45 -17.07 6.00 11.48
CA ILE A 45 -17.50 6.70 12.68
C ILE A 45 -16.91 6.01 13.91
N LEU A 46 -16.12 6.74 14.68
CA LEU A 46 -15.51 6.30 15.93
C LEU A 46 -16.18 7.06 17.07
N ASP A 47 -16.88 6.35 17.97
CA ASP A 47 -17.59 6.91 19.12
C ASP A 47 -18.48 8.13 18.76
N GLY A 48 -19.12 8.07 17.59
CA GLY A 48 -19.97 9.12 17.07
C GLY A 48 -19.28 10.24 16.28
N VAL A 49 -17.95 10.20 16.15
CA VAL A 49 -17.15 11.17 15.39
C VAL A 49 -16.64 10.54 14.10
N GLU A 50 -16.73 11.27 12.99
CA GLU A 50 -16.18 10.83 11.72
C GLU A 50 -14.64 10.87 11.73
N ILE A 51 -14.03 9.77 11.29
CA ILE A 51 -12.59 9.64 11.15
C ILE A 51 -12.22 9.13 9.75
N ASN A 52 -10.97 9.30 9.36
CA ASN A 52 -10.43 8.73 8.13
C ASN A 52 -9.81 7.33 8.36
N ALA A 53 -9.51 6.63 7.25
CA ALA A 53 -8.91 5.29 7.29
C ALA A 53 -7.53 5.27 7.97
N THR A 54 -6.74 6.33 7.80
CA THR A 54 -5.41 6.45 8.43
C THR A 54 -5.54 6.55 9.95
N MET A 55 -6.47 7.36 10.44
CA MET A 55 -6.75 7.43 11.88
C MET A 55 -7.23 6.10 12.44
N MET A 56 -8.08 5.39 11.69
CA MET A 56 -8.54 4.07 12.10
C MET A 56 -7.41 3.04 12.22
N ASN A 57 -6.41 3.11 11.34
CA ASN A 57 -5.24 2.21 11.41
C ASN A 57 -4.42 2.38 12.69
N ASN A 58 -4.41 3.57 13.25
CA ASN A 58 -3.65 3.89 14.46
C ASN A 58 -4.38 3.46 15.76
N ILE A 59 -5.64 3.00 15.66
CA ILE A 59 -6.39 2.54 16.83
C ILE A 59 -5.95 1.11 17.18
N PRO A 60 -5.50 0.85 18.42
CA PRO A 60 -5.19 -0.51 18.85
C PRO A 60 -6.44 -1.40 18.81
N PRO A 61 -6.39 -2.63 18.26
CA PRO A 61 -7.53 -3.54 18.20
C PRO A 61 -8.17 -3.79 19.56
N GLU A 62 -7.36 -3.80 20.60
CA GLU A 62 -7.76 -4.07 21.98
C GLU A 62 -8.65 -2.98 22.57
N SER A 63 -8.52 -1.74 22.08
CA SER A 63 -9.34 -0.61 22.52
C SER A 63 -10.76 -0.65 21.95
N ILE A 64 -11.03 -1.52 20.97
CA ILE A 64 -12.33 -1.63 20.32
C ILE A 64 -13.24 -2.53 21.15
N ALA A 65 -14.42 -2.02 21.50
CA ALA A 65 -15.47 -2.77 22.17
C ALA A 65 -16.38 -3.44 21.15
N SER A 66 -16.77 -2.73 20.10
CA SER A 66 -17.64 -3.24 19.05
C SER A 66 -17.35 -2.62 17.70
N PHE A 67 -17.63 -3.40 16.66
CA PHE A 67 -17.48 -3.01 15.27
C PHE A 67 -18.75 -3.39 14.51
N SER A 68 -19.37 -2.43 13.86
CA SER A 68 -20.60 -2.64 13.12
C SER A 68 -20.51 -2.05 11.73
N VAL A 69 -21.03 -2.77 10.74
CA VAL A 69 -21.02 -2.34 9.33
C VAL A 69 -22.44 -2.20 8.84
N LEU A 70 -22.84 -0.97 8.55
CA LEU A 70 -24.14 -0.67 7.97
C LEU A 70 -24.04 -0.71 6.45
N LYS A 71 -24.75 -1.67 5.86
CA LYS A 71 -24.74 -1.89 4.40
C LYS A 71 -26.06 -1.50 3.75
N ASP A 72 -27.14 -1.50 4.53
CA ASP A 72 -28.48 -1.29 4.01
C ASP A 72 -28.78 0.19 3.79
N ALA A 73 -29.47 0.50 2.69
CA ALA A 73 -29.83 1.87 2.35
C ALA A 73 -30.63 2.59 3.46
N THR A 74 -31.48 1.84 4.19
CA THR A 74 -32.25 2.37 5.30
C THR A 74 -31.35 2.79 6.47
N ALA A 75 -30.36 1.95 6.80
CA ALA A 75 -29.42 2.25 7.88
C ALA A 75 -28.44 3.37 7.49
N THR A 76 -28.01 3.41 6.23
CA THR A 76 -27.10 4.44 5.72
C THR A 76 -27.79 5.77 5.47
N SER A 77 -29.12 5.81 5.35
CA SER A 77 -29.89 7.03 5.15
C SER A 77 -29.75 8.05 6.31
N LEU A 78 -29.45 7.57 7.52
CA LEU A 78 -29.16 8.42 8.67
C LEU A 78 -27.92 9.31 8.46
N TYR A 79 -27.02 8.91 7.56
CA TYR A 79 -25.76 9.60 7.27
C TYR A 79 -25.78 10.33 5.92
N GLY A 80 -26.94 10.37 5.26
CA GLY A 80 -27.14 11.06 3.99
C GLY A 80 -26.27 10.50 2.87
N SER A 81 -25.91 11.35 1.91
CA SER A 81 -25.06 10.99 0.75
C SER A 81 -23.68 10.43 1.13
N ARG A 82 -23.17 10.78 2.30
CA ARG A 82 -21.89 10.31 2.83
C ARG A 82 -21.92 8.83 3.22
N GLY A 83 -23.10 8.31 3.58
CA GLY A 83 -23.32 6.91 3.87
C GLY A 83 -23.56 6.02 2.64
N ALA A 84 -23.56 6.57 1.41
CA ALA A 84 -23.89 5.83 0.19
C ALA A 84 -22.99 4.63 -0.07
N ASN A 85 -21.72 4.70 0.32
CA ASN A 85 -20.73 3.62 0.19
C ASN A 85 -20.70 2.67 1.41
N GLY A 86 -21.67 2.80 2.31
CA GLY A 86 -21.71 2.08 3.59
C GLY A 86 -21.10 2.89 4.72
N VAL A 87 -21.45 2.50 5.95
CA VAL A 87 -20.99 3.15 7.18
C VAL A 87 -20.35 2.10 8.09
N ILE A 88 -19.18 2.40 8.59
CA ILE A 88 -18.48 1.61 9.60
C ILE A 88 -18.61 2.34 10.93
N ILE A 89 -19.20 1.70 11.92
CA ILE A 89 -19.33 2.25 13.28
C ILE A 89 -18.39 1.46 14.18
N VAL A 90 -17.49 2.18 14.81
CA VAL A 90 -16.52 1.66 15.77
C VAL A 90 -16.81 2.27 17.13
N THR A 91 -16.94 1.44 18.13
CA THR A 91 -17.11 1.88 19.52
C THR A 91 -15.92 1.42 20.33
N THR A 92 -15.30 2.34 21.06
CA THR A 92 -14.16 2.00 21.93
C THR A 92 -14.63 1.48 23.29
N LYS A 93 -13.74 0.77 23.97
CA LYS A 93 -13.97 0.33 25.35
C LYS A 93 -13.95 1.56 26.26
N GLN A 94 -15.03 1.74 27.00
CA GLN A 94 -15.09 2.77 28.02
C GLN A 94 -14.55 2.24 29.33
N GLY A 95 -13.87 3.11 30.07
CA GLY A 95 -13.43 2.80 31.43
C GLY A 95 -14.63 2.47 32.31
N GLN A 96 -14.55 1.39 33.06
CA GLN A 96 -15.56 1.03 34.05
C GLN A 96 -15.03 1.37 35.44
N LEU A 97 -15.89 1.95 36.27
CA LEU A 97 -15.62 2.06 37.71
C LEU A 97 -15.62 0.62 38.29
N SER A 98 -14.44 0.04 38.40
CA SER A 98 -14.26 -1.29 38.99
C SER A 98 -13.61 -1.12 40.37
N GLU A 99 -14.03 -1.94 41.33
CA GLU A 99 -13.40 -1.99 42.65
C GLU A 99 -11.97 -2.58 42.61
N LYS A 100 -11.61 -3.22 41.51
CA LYS A 100 -10.28 -3.85 41.32
C LYS A 100 -9.53 -3.19 40.19
N MET A 101 -8.31 -2.77 40.48
CA MET A 101 -7.37 -2.32 39.46
C MET A 101 -6.86 -3.51 38.64
N SER A 102 -7.02 -3.46 37.32
CA SER A 102 -6.39 -4.41 36.39
C SER A 102 -5.30 -3.70 35.60
N VAL A 103 -4.17 -4.36 35.42
CA VAL A 103 -3.06 -3.89 34.60
C VAL A 103 -2.79 -4.93 33.55
N ASP A 104 -3.01 -4.58 32.28
CA ASP A 104 -2.72 -5.43 31.13
C ASP A 104 -1.44 -4.90 30.46
N ILE A 105 -0.43 -5.74 30.33
CA ILE A 105 0.82 -5.41 29.65
C ILE A 105 0.93 -6.29 28.41
N ARG A 106 1.07 -5.65 27.25
CA ARG A 106 1.26 -6.34 25.97
C ARG A 106 2.58 -5.89 25.34
N PHE A 107 3.30 -6.86 24.80
CA PHE A 107 4.49 -6.62 24.00
C PHE A 107 4.29 -7.26 22.62
N ASP A 108 4.30 -6.43 21.58
CA ASP A 108 4.19 -6.87 20.19
C ASP A 108 5.51 -6.55 19.47
N ASN A 109 6.04 -7.55 18.77
CA ASN A 109 7.21 -7.38 17.90
C ASN A 109 6.84 -7.90 16.50
N THR A 110 6.97 -7.04 15.51
CA THR A 110 6.60 -7.37 14.13
C THR A 110 7.80 -7.25 13.22
N PHE A 111 8.10 -8.31 12.49
CA PHE A 111 9.11 -8.31 11.43
C PHE A 111 8.40 -8.29 10.08
N SER A 112 8.61 -7.22 9.33
CA SER A 112 8.06 -7.09 7.98
C SER A 112 9.17 -7.31 6.96
N MET A 113 8.93 -8.20 6.00
CA MET A 113 9.83 -8.45 4.88
C MET A 113 9.05 -8.32 3.57
N PRO A 114 9.67 -7.81 2.49
CA PRO A 114 9.02 -7.78 1.19
C PRO A 114 8.74 -9.21 0.71
N THR A 115 7.52 -9.49 0.30
CA THR A 115 7.13 -10.80 -0.23
C THR A 115 7.68 -11.05 -1.63
N TYR A 116 8.01 -10.00 -2.34
CA TYR A 116 8.57 -10.05 -3.67
C TYR A 116 9.52 -8.86 -3.88
N VAL A 117 10.74 -9.16 -4.26
CA VAL A 117 11.74 -8.17 -4.71
C VAL A 117 11.81 -8.23 -6.22
N GLN A 118 11.50 -7.13 -6.88
CA GLN A 118 11.53 -7.03 -8.32
C GLN A 118 12.97 -7.14 -8.81
N LYS A 119 13.23 -8.09 -9.72
CA LYS A 119 14.54 -8.19 -10.35
C LYS A 119 14.70 -7.06 -11.36
N MET A 120 15.67 -6.20 -11.11
CA MET A 120 16.06 -5.16 -12.05
C MET A 120 17.03 -5.70 -13.08
N ALA A 121 17.05 -5.07 -14.26
CA ALA A 121 18.10 -5.34 -15.24
C ALA A 121 19.45 -4.87 -14.68
N ASP A 122 20.50 -5.65 -14.95
CA ASP A 122 21.86 -5.23 -14.65
C ASP A 122 22.30 -4.03 -15.52
N GLY A 123 23.32 -3.31 -15.08
CA GLY A 123 23.77 -2.09 -15.74
C GLY A 123 24.05 -2.26 -17.25
N PRO A 124 24.81 -3.28 -17.68
CA PRO A 124 25.04 -3.54 -19.10
C PRO A 124 23.78 -3.79 -19.90
N THR A 125 22.87 -4.62 -19.38
CA THR A 125 21.57 -4.89 -20.03
C THR A 125 20.73 -3.62 -20.15
N TYR A 126 20.66 -2.82 -19.10
CA TYR A 126 19.97 -1.53 -19.16
C TYR A 126 20.55 -0.61 -20.23
N MET A 127 21.88 -0.50 -20.32
CA MET A 127 22.57 0.33 -21.31
C MET A 127 22.31 -0.15 -22.75
N ASP A 128 22.31 -1.47 -22.99
CA ASP A 128 21.98 -2.05 -24.30
C ASP A 128 20.52 -1.76 -24.68
N MET A 129 19.56 -1.98 -23.77
CA MET A 129 18.14 -1.68 -23.99
C MET A 129 17.88 -0.18 -24.23
N TYR A 130 18.57 0.68 -23.50
CA TYR A 130 18.46 2.12 -23.68
C TYR A 130 18.95 2.56 -25.07
N ASN A 131 20.12 2.04 -25.50
CA ASN A 131 20.63 2.29 -26.84
C ASN A 131 19.69 1.79 -27.93
N GLU A 132 19.06 0.63 -27.74
CA GLU A 132 18.05 0.09 -28.66
C GLU A 132 16.82 1.02 -28.73
N ALA A 133 16.36 1.53 -27.60
CA ALA A 133 15.25 2.50 -27.57
C ALA A 133 15.61 3.79 -28.32
N VAL A 134 16.83 4.33 -28.14
CA VAL A 134 17.32 5.51 -28.88
C VAL A 134 17.41 5.21 -30.36
N TYR A 135 17.88 4.03 -30.77
CA TYR A 135 17.91 3.59 -32.16
C TYR A 135 16.53 3.58 -32.80
N ASN A 136 15.56 2.95 -32.13
CA ASN A 136 14.16 2.89 -32.60
C ASN A 136 13.54 4.29 -32.72
N GLN A 137 13.84 5.19 -31.78
CA GLN A 137 13.39 6.57 -31.83
C GLN A 137 14.02 7.36 -32.99
N ALA A 138 15.31 7.17 -33.26
CA ALA A 138 16.01 7.80 -34.38
C ALA A 138 15.40 7.37 -35.73
N ILE A 139 15.11 6.06 -35.89
CA ILE A 139 14.42 5.56 -37.10
C ILE A 139 13.03 6.21 -37.24
N ALA A 140 12.23 6.23 -36.15
CA ALA A 140 10.89 6.80 -36.19
C ALA A 140 10.87 8.29 -36.58
N ASN A 141 11.93 9.03 -36.22
CA ASN A 141 12.08 10.46 -36.48
C ASN A 141 12.92 10.78 -37.74
N ASN A 142 13.37 9.79 -38.49
CA ASN A 142 14.32 9.96 -39.62
C ASN A 142 15.58 10.72 -39.22
N GLN A 143 16.11 10.47 -38.02
CA GLN A 143 17.34 11.07 -37.49
C GLN A 143 18.50 10.10 -37.56
N GLU A 144 19.71 10.62 -37.57
CA GLU A 144 20.91 9.82 -37.47
C GLU A 144 21.02 9.21 -36.07
N TYR A 145 21.38 7.92 -36.00
CA TYR A 145 21.54 7.21 -34.73
C TYR A 145 22.90 7.50 -34.11
N GLU A 146 22.89 7.99 -32.89
CA GLU A 146 24.05 8.12 -32.03
C GLU A 146 23.79 7.37 -30.71
N PRO A 147 24.60 6.36 -30.35
CA PRO A 147 24.38 5.60 -29.12
C PRO A 147 24.66 6.48 -27.90
N PHE A 148 23.75 6.50 -26.95
CA PHE A 148 23.92 7.23 -25.69
C PHE A 148 25.04 6.61 -24.83
N TYR A 149 25.12 5.28 -24.80
CA TYR A 149 26.19 4.56 -24.12
C TYR A 149 27.13 3.95 -25.14
N SER A 150 28.44 4.28 -25.02
CA SER A 150 29.47 3.69 -25.90
C SER A 150 29.62 2.18 -25.64
N ARG A 151 29.93 1.44 -26.69
CA ARG A 151 30.16 -0.01 -26.59
C ARG A 151 31.28 -0.36 -25.60
N ASP A 152 32.36 0.43 -25.59
CA ASP A 152 33.50 0.27 -24.67
C ASP A 152 33.02 0.38 -23.18
N LYS A 153 32.13 1.33 -22.88
CA LYS A 153 31.57 1.48 -21.54
C LYS A 153 30.73 0.27 -21.13
N ILE A 154 29.87 -0.22 -22.02
CA ILE A 154 29.02 -1.37 -21.78
C ILE A 154 29.88 -2.62 -21.51
N ASP A 155 30.90 -2.87 -22.35
CA ASP A 155 31.74 -4.03 -22.22
C ASP A 155 32.62 -4.00 -20.97
N LYS A 156 33.14 -2.81 -20.58
CA LYS A 156 33.87 -2.62 -19.32
C LYS A 156 33.01 -2.81 -18.10
N THR A 157 31.74 -2.35 -18.14
CA THR A 157 30.77 -2.56 -17.06
C THR A 157 30.41 -4.03 -16.95
N ARG A 158 30.22 -4.73 -18.07
CA ARG A 158 29.93 -6.17 -18.11
C ARG A 158 31.11 -7.01 -17.58
N ALA A 159 32.33 -6.61 -17.91
CA ALA A 159 33.56 -7.25 -17.43
C ALA A 159 33.93 -6.89 -15.99
N ASN A 160 33.16 -5.95 -15.34
CA ASN A 160 33.50 -5.42 -14.02
C ASN A 160 34.95 -4.93 -13.90
N ALA A 161 35.43 -4.27 -14.96
CA ALA A 161 36.86 -3.90 -15.12
C ALA A 161 37.34 -2.96 -14.03
N ASN A 162 36.49 -2.05 -13.56
CA ASN A 162 36.74 -1.16 -12.43
C ASN A 162 35.39 -0.76 -11.79
N PRO A 163 35.07 -1.29 -10.58
CA PRO A 163 33.80 -1.03 -9.92
C PRO A 163 33.51 0.44 -9.60
N TYR A 164 34.56 1.27 -9.49
CA TYR A 164 34.41 2.69 -9.22
C TYR A 164 34.12 3.53 -10.46
N LEU A 165 34.64 3.12 -11.62
CA LEU A 165 34.43 3.82 -12.89
C LEU A 165 33.26 3.25 -13.70
N PHE A 166 33.03 1.93 -13.57
CA PHE A 166 32.00 1.19 -14.28
C PHE A 166 31.15 0.39 -13.28
N PRO A 167 30.37 1.07 -12.40
CA PRO A 167 29.61 0.40 -11.36
C PRO A 167 28.46 -0.43 -11.95
N ASN A 168 28.29 -1.64 -11.44
CA ASN A 168 27.15 -2.51 -11.70
C ASN A 168 26.61 -3.05 -10.38
N ASN A 169 25.97 -2.16 -9.60
CA ASN A 169 25.52 -2.48 -8.26
C ASN A 169 24.03 -2.84 -8.27
N ASP A 170 23.70 -3.94 -7.63
CA ASP A 170 22.32 -4.29 -7.29
C ASP A 170 22.00 -3.72 -5.89
N TRP A 171 21.32 -2.58 -5.89
CA TRP A 171 20.96 -1.88 -4.66
C TRP A 171 19.94 -2.65 -3.81
N TYR A 172 19.09 -3.49 -4.44
CA TYR A 172 18.13 -4.30 -3.70
C TYR A 172 18.79 -5.46 -2.95
N SER A 173 19.90 -6.00 -3.46
CA SER A 173 20.62 -7.03 -2.76
C SER A 173 21.44 -6.51 -1.57
N MET A 174 21.60 -5.18 -1.44
CA MET A 174 22.33 -4.52 -0.38
C MET A 174 21.44 -4.09 0.80
N LEU A 175 20.11 -4.14 0.64
CA LEU A 175 19.10 -3.84 1.67
C LEU A 175 18.73 -5.09 2.45
#